data_c290b561e1d7d385615281ab9cd4bc3a
#
_entry.id   c290b561e1d7d385615281ab9cd4bc3a
#
_cell.length_a   1.000
_cell.length_b   1.000
_cell.length_c   1.000
_cell.angle_alpha   90.00
_cell.angle_beta   90.00
_cell.angle_gamma   90.00
#
_symmetry.space_group_name_H-M   'P 1'
#
loop_
_entity.id
_entity.type
_entity.pdbx_description
1 polymer ?
#
loop_
_entity_poly.entity_id
_entity_poly.type
_entity_poly.pdbx_seq_one_letter_code
_entity_poly.pdbx_strand_id
1 'polypeptide(L)'
;MSHSINANISHAFYYTSASYENSEDFAGKVRNLFPYSVQYDLSMETDDAYIKDMQTAERFLHGGGQTYRVCRFFINDLCPDLEAAGFSGWCVLLSYFEESDIISISFHYSLSDTTADKVIAIRQSGVNKKYKFADETYSCSELAEKMRVALGLSEHVEISYLCEITKLGDYTDIDVLEKEEPGLLYGILSGDEGYEFVPEHLVQERLESSWGSRDFIRIYASRQAFLFLNLLNTPRHEAYLKRQTQFGTQIYGGCDPYFYMGECPLTVNHGILFSVEFVMMLKALINEVLTFQTEHSKKKFSSYYRRISATRELRRKIIKVLEKVERTEISEIGELSAMLLVSQHIAPIVDQVKYLLELLEGDLTLVYSERNNLLVTILTVLGLLLAFWQILLAF
;
A
#
# COMPACT_ATOMS: atom_id res chain seq x y z
N MET A 1 -31.47 12.49 8.44
CA MET A 1 -31.30 13.61 7.47
C MET A 1 -30.14 13.25 6.55
N SER A 2 -30.28 13.43 5.22
CA SER A 2 -29.14 13.12 4.35
C SER A 2 -28.12 14.26 4.43
N HIS A 3 -26.98 14.00 5.06
CA HIS A 3 -25.87 14.94 5.09
C HIS A 3 -25.23 15.05 3.71
N SER A 4 -24.87 16.28 3.28
CA SER A 4 -24.03 16.51 2.10
C SER A 4 -22.58 16.12 2.44
N ILE A 5 -21.96 15.30 1.62
CA ILE A 5 -20.60 14.77 1.82
C ILE A 5 -19.72 15.15 0.64
N ASN A 6 -18.50 15.61 0.95
CA ASN A 6 -17.41 15.66 -0.02
C ASN A 6 -16.40 14.58 0.36
N ALA A 7 -16.11 13.69 -0.57
CA ALA A 7 -15.24 12.56 -0.36
C ALA A 7 -14.23 12.37 -1.49
N ASN A 8 -13.00 12.08 -1.13
CA ASN A 8 -11.95 11.62 -2.03
C ASN A 8 -11.76 10.12 -1.83
N ILE A 9 -11.77 9.36 -2.90
CA ILE A 9 -11.77 7.91 -2.83
C ILE A 9 -10.57 7.36 -3.59
N SER A 10 -9.93 6.35 -3.00
CA SER A 10 -8.88 5.56 -3.63
C SER A 10 -9.20 4.07 -3.52
N HIS A 11 -9.20 3.39 -4.66
CA HIS A 11 -9.17 1.93 -4.75
C HIS A 11 -7.80 1.51 -5.23
N ALA A 12 -7.05 0.79 -4.43
CA ALA A 12 -5.69 0.38 -4.77
C ALA A 12 -5.52 -1.14 -4.77
N PHE A 13 -4.75 -1.61 -5.75
CA PHE A 13 -4.40 -3.01 -5.99
C PHE A 13 -2.89 -3.13 -5.90
N TYR A 14 -2.39 -4.00 -5.01
CA TYR A 14 -0.97 -4.20 -4.75
C TYR A 14 -0.55 -5.57 -5.28
N TYR A 15 0.40 -5.57 -6.20
CA TYR A 15 0.92 -6.76 -6.86
C TYR A 15 2.40 -6.92 -6.53
N THR A 16 2.83 -8.15 -6.33
CA THR A 16 4.25 -8.46 -6.37
C THR A 16 4.70 -8.48 -7.83
N SER A 17 5.87 -7.93 -8.12
CA SER A 17 6.36 -7.80 -9.49
C SER A 17 6.96 -9.12 -9.98
N ALA A 18 6.87 -9.34 -11.28
CA ALA A 18 7.55 -10.45 -11.96
C ALA A 18 8.98 -10.12 -12.39
N SER A 19 9.67 -9.24 -11.67
CA SER A 19 11.06 -8.83 -11.88
C SER A 19 11.29 -7.73 -12.94
N TYR A 20 11.15 -6.50 -12.50
CA TYR A 20 11.87 -5.39 -13.12
C TYR A 20 13.28 -5.30 -12.51
N GLU A 21 14.29 -5.00 -13.31
CA GLU A 21 15.66 -4.86 -12.80
C GLU A 21 15.82 -3.60 -11.94
N ASN A 22 15.09 -2.54 -12.33
CA ASN A 22 15.11 -1.24 -11.65
C ASN A 22 13.93 -0.35 -12.09
N SER A 23 13.84 0.86 -11.51
CA SER A 23 12.82 1.85 -11.85
C SER A 23 12.87 2.32 -13.32
N GLU A 24 14.03 2.30 -13.98
CA GLU A 24 14.14 2.72 -15.38
C GLU A 24 13.54 1.68 -16.34
N ASP A 25 13.75 0.39 -16.07
CA ASP A 25 13.14 -0.70 -16.83
C ASP A 25 11.61 -0.65 -16.71
N PHE A 26 11.12 -0.48 -15.48
CA PHE A 26 9.70 -0.25 -15.22
C PHE A 26 9.17 0.97 -15.98
N ALA A 27 9.86 2.11 -15.87
CA ALA A 27 9.47 3.36 -16.54
C ALA A 27 9.43 3.22 -18.06
N GLY A 28 10.41 2.53 -18.64
CA GLY A 28 10.42 2.21 -20.08
C GLY A 28 9.18 1.41 -20.49
N LYS A 29 8.81 0.41 -19.71
CA LYS A 29 7.62 -0.40 -19.96
C LYS A 29 6.34 0.42 -19.88
N VAL A 30 6.21 1.27 -18.84
CA VAL A 30 5.02 2.11 -18.65
C VAL A 30 4.88 3.13 -19.79
N ARG A 31 5.95 3.83 -20.18
CA ARG A 31 5.91 4.80 -21.28
C ARG A 31 5.52 4.16 -22.61
N ASN A 32 5.93 2.90 -22.85
CA ASN A 32 5.54 2.17 -24.05
C ASN A 32 4.06 1.77 -24.04
N LEU A 33 3.49 1.45 -22.88
CA LEU A 33 2.08 1.08 -22.74
C LEU A 33 1.15 2.30 -22.64
N PHE A 34 1.63 3.35 -22.00
CA PHE A 34 0.87 4.58 -21.71
C PHE A 34 1.68 5.82 -22.12
N PRO A 35 1.72 6.16 -23.42
CA PRO A 35 2.59 7.22 -23.95
C PRO A 35 2.34 8.62 -23.37
N TYR A 36 1.13 8.88 -22.87
CA TYR A 36 0.73 10.17 -22.30
C TYR A 36 0.82 10.19 -20.77
N SER A 37 1.37 9.14 -20.15
CA SER A 37 1.57 9.12 -18.71
C SER A 37 2.61 10.15 -18.28
N VAL A 38 2.33 10.80 -17.14
CA VAL A 38 3.27 11.74 -16.52
C VAL A 38 4.06 11.01 -15.45
N GLN A 39 5.36 10.89 -15.67
CA GLN A 39 6.26 10.28 -14.68
C GLN A 39 6.56 11.26 -13.56
N TYR A 40 6.54 10.72 -12.36
CA TYR A 40 7.01 11.36 -11.16
C TYR A 40 8.00 10.42 -10.45
N ASP A 41 9.17 10.93 -10.12
CA ASP A 41 10.21 10.21 -9.38
C ASP A 41 10.84 11.16 -8.36
N LEU A 42 11.13 10.67 -7.17
CA LEU A 42 11.78 11.43 -6.09
C LEU A 42 13.16 11.97 -6.46
N SER A 43 13.85 11.33 -7.41
CA SER A 43 15.18 11.71 -7.88
C SER A 43 15.15 12.70 -9.04
N MET A 44 14.00 12.94 -9.68
CA MET A 44 13.91 13.85 -10.84
C MET A 44 14.09 15.29 -10.39
N GLU A 45 14.98 16.02 -11.07
CA GLU A 45 14.99 17.48 -11.02
C GLU A 45 13.77 17.99 -11.81
N THR A 46 12.97 18.82 -11.17
CA THR A 46 11.77 19.40 -11.77
C THR A 46 11.60 20.84 -11.32
N ASP A 47 11.09 21.68 -12.23
CA ASP A 47 10.66 23.04 -11.89
C ASP A 47 9.19 23.12 -11.48
N ASP A 48 8.44 22.04 -11.63
CA ASP A 48 7.07 21.91 -11.20
C ASP A 48 6.98 21.99 -9.68
N ALA A 49 6.37 23.06 -9.18
CA ALA A 49 6.26 23.32 -7.74
C ALA A 49 5.53 22.19 -7.01
N TYR A 50 4.50 21.63 -7.65
CA TYR A 50 3.74 20.54 -7.09
C TYR A 50 4.58 19.27 -6.91
N ILE A 51 5.36 18.88 -7.95
CA ILE A 51 6.25 17.72 -7.87
C ILE A 51 7.33 17.94 -6.81
N LYS A 52 7.87 19.16 -6.68
CA LYS A 52 8.81 19.51 -5.60
C LYS A 52 8.21 19.33 -4.21
N ASP A 53 6.96 19.72 -4.04
CA ASP A 53 6.28 19.60 -2.75
C ASP A 53 6.01 18.12 -2.42
N MET A 54 5.57 17.33 -3.40
CA MET A 54 5.44 15.87 -3.23
C MET A 54 6.78 15.22 -2.89
N GLN A 55 7.85 15.56 -3.60
CA GLN A 55 9.18 15.05 -3.32
C GLN A 55 9.63 15.40 -1.90
N THR A 56 9.32 16.60 -1.45
CA THR A 56 9.65 17.07 -0.10
C THR A 56 8.85 16.30 0.94
N ALA A 57 7.54 16.12 0.74
CA ALA A 57 6.69 15.34 1.61
C ALA A 57 7.13 13.87 1.69
N GLU A 58 7.43 13.23 0.55
CA GLU A 58 7.93 11.86 0.52
C GLU A 58 9.29 11.71 1.20
N ARG A 59 10.23 12.62 0.97
CA ARG A 59 11.54 12.60 1.67
C ARG A 59 11.38 12.72 3.17
N PHE A 60 10.47 13.57 3.61
CA PHE A 60 10.15 13.76 5.02
C PHE A 60 9.53 12.49 5.62
N LEU A 61 8.53 11.89 4.97
CA LEU A 61 7.89 10.65 5.40
C LEU A 61 8.86 9.46 5.45
N HIS A 62 9.92 9.50 4.64
CA HIS A 62 10.93 8.45 4.58
C HIS A 62 12.14 8.65 5.48
N GLY A 63 12.12 9.67 6.39
CA GLY A 63 13.18 9.88 7.38
C GLY A 63 14.48 10.44 6.79
N GLY A 64 14.37 11.46 5.96
CA GLY A 64 15.44 12.44 5.62
C GLY A 64 16.71 11.94 4.93
N GLY A 65 17.06 10.67 4.96
CA GLY A 65 18.37 10.21 4.50
C GLY A 65 18.44 8.97 3.64
N GLN A 66 17.41 8.14 3.66
CA GLN A 66 17.33 6.95 2.83
C GLN A 66 16.12 7.04 1.91
N THR A 67 16.38 7.45 0.68
CA THR A 67 15.36 7.48 -0.37
C THR A 67 14.88 6.07 -0.66
N TYR A 68 13.65 5.77 -0.22
CA TYR A 68 12.91 4.66 -0.77
C TYR A 68 12.63 5.01 -2.23
N ARG A 69 13.11 4.23 -3.17
CA ARG A 69 12.94 4.54 -4.58
C ARG A 69 11.51 4.16 -4.99
N VAL A 70 10.70 5.19 -5.19
CA VAL A 70 9.35 5.05 -5.72
C VAL A 70 9.28 5.74 -7.07
N CYS A 71 8.95 5.02 -8.11
CA CYS A 71 8.68 5.55 -9.43
C CYS A 71 7.17 5.56 -9.65
N ARG A 72 6.58 6.73 -9.86
CA ARG A 72 5.14 6.90 -10.01
C ARG A 72 4.78 7.44 -11.40
N PHE A 73 3.64 7.02 -11.90
CA PHE A 73 3.05 7.52 -13.14
C PHE A 73 1.59 7.86 -12.93
N PHE A 74 1.24 9.09 -13.31
CA PHE A 74 -0.15 9.49 -13.47
C PHE A 74 -0.60 9.16 -14.89
N ILE A 75 -1.68 8.40 -15.01
CA ILE A 75 -2.22 7.95 -16.30
C ILE A 75 -3.60 8.59 -16.46
N ASN A 76 -3.65 9.68 -17.21
CA ASN A 76 -4.87 10.48 -17.39
C ASN A 76 -5.65 10.10 -18.66
N ASP A 77 -5.01 9.49 -19.64
CA ASP A 77 -5.61 9.00 -20.88
C ASP A 77 -6.56 7.79 -20.68
N LEU A 78 -6.54 7.20 -19.48
CA LEU A 78 -7.48 6.17 -19.06
C LEU A 78 -8.69 6.73 -18.30
N CYS A 79 -8.87 8.05 -18.25
CA CYS A 79 -9.97 8.64 -17.49
C CYS A 79 -11.34 8.24 -18.06
N PRO A 80 -12.30 7.82 -17.21
CA PRO A 80 -13.66 7.57 -17.63
C PRO A 80 -14.39 8.87 -17.98
N ASP A 81 -15.53 8.76 -18.62
CA ASP A 81 -16.44 9.88 -18.79
C ASP A 81 -16.92 10.33 -17.39
N LEU A 82 -16.36 11.45 -16.92
CA LEU A 82 -16.57 11.97 -15.57
C LEU A 82 -18.01 12.43 -15.35
N GLU A 83 -18.62 13.04 -16.35
CA GLU A 83 -20.00 13.52 -16.24
C GLU A 83 -20.98 12.35 -16.10
N ALA A 84 -20.80 11.31 -16.90
CA ALA A 84 -21.63 10.10 -16.82
C ALA A 84 -21.41 9.33 -15.52
N ALA A 85 -20.19 9.34 -14.98
CA ALA A 85 -19.85 8.67 -13.72
C ALA A 85 -20.25 9.49 -12.48
N GLY A 86 -20.45 10.80 -12.63
CA GLY A 86 -20.80 11.72 -11.53
C GLY A 86 -19.65 11.97 -10.57
N PHE A 87 -18.40 11.94 -11.07
CA PHE A 87 -17.19 12.27 -10.33
C PHE A 87 -16.68 13.67 -10.69
N SER A 88 -16.05 14.35 -9.75
CA SER A 88 -15.43 15.67 -9.98
C SER A 88 -13.96 15.58 -10.39
N GLY A 89 -13.35 14.42 -10.31
CA GLY A 89 -11.98 14.17 -10.73
C GLY A 89 -11.70 12.67 -10.85
N TRP A 90 -10.72 12.31 -11.66
CA TRP A 90 -10.31 10.92 -11.83
C TRP A 90 -8.84 10.85 -12.22
N CYS A 91 -8.11 9.96 -11.57
CA CYS A 91 -6.71 9.71 -11.87
C CYS A 91 -6.38 8.24 -11.62
N VAL A 92 -5.58 7.66 -12.47
CA VAL A 92 -4.94 6.36 -12.20
C VAL A 92 -3.49 6.63 -11.83
N LEU A 93 -3.10 6.19 -10.64
CA LEU A 93 -1.74 6.25 -10.15
C LEU A 93 -1.13 4.85 -10.19
N LEU A 94 -0.07 4.70 -10.95
CA LEU A 94 0.75 3.49 -11.00
C LEU A 94 2.05 3.77 -10.26
N SER A 95 2.34 3.01 -9.21
CA SER A 95 3.53 3.20 -8.39
C SER A 95 4.35 1.93 -8.30
N TYR A 96 5.65 2.03 -8.55
CA TYR A 96 6.62 0.96 -8.39
C TYR A 96 7.54 1.25 -7.21
N PHE A 97 7.53 0.39 -6.24
CA PHE A 97 8.36 0.42 -5.05
C PHE A 97 9.55 -0.51 -5.24
N GLU A 98 10.64 0.04 -5.79
CA GLU A 98 11.81 -0.72 -6.27
C GLU A 98 12.39 -1.67 -5.21
N GLU A 99 12.49 -1.23 -3.97
CA GLU A 99 13.14 -2.02 -2.92
C GLU A 99 12.33 -3.20 -2.42
N SER A 100 11.01 -3.13 -2.52
CA SER A 100 10.08 -4.23 -2.18
C SER A 100 9.63 -5.01 -3.40
N ASP A 101 9.91 -4.50 -4.60
CA ASP A 101 9.45 -5.04 -5.87
C ASP A 101 7.92 -5.21 -5.92
N ILE A 102 7.23 -4.20 -5.38
CA ILE A 102 5.76 -4.13 -5.37
C ILE A 102 5.31 -3.03 -6.31
N ILE A 103 4.23 -3.29 -7.02
CA ILE A 103 3.54 -2.31 -7.85
C ILE A 103 2.14 -2.12 -7.30
N SER A 104 1.76 -0.86 -7.08
CA SER A 104 0.38 -0.49 -6.81
C SER A 104 -0.25 0.16 -8.03
N ILE A 105 -1.49 -0.24 -8.31
CA ILE A 105 -2.37 0.39 -9.30
C ILE A 105 -3.53 0.96 -8.51
N SER A 106 -3.64 2.28 -8.43
CA SER A 106 -4.68 2.93 -7.64
C SER A 106 -5.52 3.89 -8.49
N PHE A 107 -6.83 3.86 -8.25
CA PHE A 107 -7.83 4.67 -8.92
C PHE A 107 -8.34 5.71 -7.93
N HIS A 108 -8.11 6.97 -8.24
CA HIS A 108 -8.46 8.12 -7.40
C HIS A 108 -9.56 8.93 -8.06
N TYR A 109 -10.54 9.34 -7.29
CA TYR A 109 -11.63 10.22 -7.75
C TYR A 109 -12.33 10.93 -6.58
N SER A 110 -12.99 12.03 -6.88
CA SER A 110 -13.70 12.84 -5.90
C SER A 110 -15.19 12.84 -6.12
N LEU A 111 -15.92 12.96 -5.04
CA LEU A 111 -17.36 13.15 -5.00
C LEU A 111 -17.63 14.47 -4.27
N SER A 112 -18.41 15.35 -4.87
CA SER A 112 -18.82 16.62 -4.27
C SER A 112 -20.33 16.61 -4.04
N ASP A 113 -20.75 17.16 -2.90
CA ASP A 113 -22.15 17.31 -2.51
C ASP A 113 -22.98 16.02 -2.70
N THR A 114 -22.38 14.88 -2.33
CA THR A 114 -22.99 13.56 -2.43
C THR A 114 -23.69 13.15 -1.12
N THR A 115 -24.36 12.01 -1.13
CA THR A 115 -24.99 11.43 0.07
C THR A 115 -24.15 10.30 0.66
N ALA A 116 -24.36 9.99 1.95
CA ALA A 116 -23.73 8.87 2.61
C ALA A 116 -24.01 7.54 1.89
N ASP A 117 -25.27 7.29 1.49
CA ASP A 117 -25.67 6.08 0.78
C ASP A 117 -24.86 5.88 -0.51
N LYS A 118 -24.58 6.96 -1.23
CA LYS A 118 -23.75 6.88 -2.45
C LYS A 118 -22.31 6.54 -2.14
N VAL A 119 -21.73 7.10 -1.05
CA VAL A 119 -20.37 6.77 -0.61
C VAL A 119 -20.31 5.30 -0.17
N ILE A 120 -21.29 4.84 0.59
CA ILE A 120 -21.40 3.45 1.06
C ILE A 120 -21.56 2.49 -0.14
N ALA A 121 -22.45 2.81 -1.08
CA ALA A 121 -22.65 2.01 -2.30
C ALA A 121 -21.38 1.90 -3.15
N ILE A 122 -20.59 2.98 -3.24
CA ILE A 122 -19.30 2.95 -3.90
C ILE A 122 -18.32 2.06 -3.15
N ARG A 123 -18.31 2.09 -1.83
CA ARG A 123 -17.46 1.19 -1.02
C ARG A 123 -17.79 -0.28 -1.28
N GLN A 124 -19.06 -0.65 -1.39
CA GLN A 124 -19.50 -2.02 -1.67
C GLN A 124 -19.21 -2.47 -3.12
N SER A 125 -19.49 -1.62 -4.08
CA SER A 125 -19.55 -2.00 -5.49
C SER A 125 -18.56 -1.24 -6.38
N GLY A 126 -17.85 -0.22 -5.86
CA GLY A 126 -17.04 0.69 -6.66
C GLY A 126 -15.94 0.00 -7.46
N VAL A 127 -15.32 -1.04 -6.88
CA VAL A 127 -14.29 -1.83 -7.57
C VAL A 127 -14.85 -2.58 -8.77
N ASN A 128 -16.12 -3.00 -8.71
CA ASN A 128 -16.80 -3.79 -9.73
C ASN A 128 -17.78 -2.98 -10.60
N LYS A 129 -18.06 -1.73 -10.20
CA LYS A 129 -18.91 -0.84 -11.00
C LYS A 129 -18.21 -0.51 -12.32
N LYS A 130 -18.96 -0.61 -13.41
CA LYS A 130 -18.41 -0.37 -14.75
C LYS A 130 -18.48 1.11 -15.11
N TYR A 131 -17.36 1.61 -15.60
CA TYR A 131 -17.17 2.96 -16.10
C TYR A 131 -16.72 2.93 -17.55
N LYS A 132 -17.04 3.95 -18.29
CA LYS A 132 -16.57 4.09 -19.67
C LYS A 132 -15.15 4.69 -19.64
N PHE A 133 -14.19 3.93 -20.15
CA PHE A 133 -12.81 4.35 -20.35
C PHE A 133 -12.56 4.41 -21.86
N ALA A 134 -12.43 5.61 -22.41
CA ALA A 134 -12.41 5.85 -23.84
C ALA A 134 -13.61 5.16 -24.55
N ASP A 135 -13.39 4.22 -25.44
CA ASP A 135 -14.43 3.52 -26.18
C ASP A 135 -14.94 2.23 -25.51
N GLU A 136 -14.33 1.81 -24.40
CA GLU A 136 -14.64 0.55 -23.73
C GLU A 136 -15.15 0.79 -22.30
N THR A 137 -15.89 -0.18 -21.77
CA THR A 137 -16.47 -0.10 -20.43
C THR A 137 -15.84 -1.15 -19.52
N TYR A 138 -15.18 -0.70 -18.46
CA TYR A 138 -14.51 -1.55 -17.46
C TYR A 138 -14.90 -1.17 -16.05
N SER A 139 -14.73 -2.10 -15.14
CA SER A 139 -14.60 -1.79 -13.71
C SER A 139 -13.13 -1.47 -13.36
N CYS A 140 -12.90 -0.88 -12.18
CA CYS A 140 -11.53 -0.67 -11.69
C CYS A 140 -10.76 -2.00 -11.59
N SER A 141 -11.41 -3.09 -11.16
CA SER A 141 -10.78 -4.41 -11.09
C SER A 141 -10.46 -4.99 -12.47
N GLU A 142 -11.35 -4.86 -13.45
CA GLU A 142 -11.09 -5.31 -14.82
C GLU A 142 -9.95 -4.52 -15.48
N LEU A 143 -9.89 -3.21 -15.23
CA LEU A 143 -8.81 -2.37 -15.74
C LEU A 143 -7.48 -2.66 -15.04
N ALA A 144 -7.50 -2.82 -13.71
CA ALA A 144 -6.32 -3.25 -12.95
C ALA A 144 -5.79 -4.59 -13.45
N GLU A 145 -6.67 -5.55 -13.74
CA GLU A 145 -6.29 -6.85 -14.30
C GLU A 145 -5.67 -6.74 -15.69
N LYS A 146 -6.21 -5.89 -16.57
CA LYS A 146 -5.59 -5.61 -17.88
C LYS A 146 -4.19 -5.01 -17.72
N MET A 147 -4.05 -4.03 -16.81
CA MET A 147 -2.74 -3.42 -16.52
C MET A 147 -1.77 -4.45 -15.93
N ARG A 148 -2.24 -5.29 -15.01
CA ARG A 148 -1.46 -6.40 -14.44
C ARG A 148 -0.86 -7.29 -15.52
N VAL A 149 -1.69 -7.76 -16.44
CA VAL A 149 -1.26 -8.63 -17.55
C VAL A 149 -0.27 -7.90 -18.47
N ALA A 150 -0.55 -6.65 -18.84
CA ALA A 150 0.32 -5.85 -19.71
C ALA A 150 1.69 -5.57 -19.08
N LEU A 151 1.72 -5.36 -17.76
CA LEU A 151 2.94 -5.13 -16.98
C LEU A 151 3.64 -6.44 -16.57
N GLY A 152 3.01 -7.60 -16.74
CA GLY A 152 3.59 -8.89 -16.36
C GLY A 152 3.69 -9.14 -14.87
N LEU A 153 2.72 -8.61 -14.09
CA LEU A 153 2.70 -8.74 -12.63
C LEU A 153 2.14 -10.09 -12.17
N SER A 154 2.39 -10.45 -10.91
CA SER A 154 1.84 -11.67 -10.29
C SER A 154 0.31 -11.71 -10.31
N GLU A 155 -0.26 -12.92 -10.13
CA GLU A 155 -1.71 -13.07 -9.99
C GLU A 155 -2.22 -12.72 -8.58
N HIS A 156 -1.32 -12.68 -7.61
CA HIS A 156 -1.68 -12.37 -6.23
C HIS A 156 -1.86 -10.87 -6.06
N VAL A 157 -2.99 -10.48 -5.50
CA VAL A 157 -3.35 -9.08 -5.30
C VAL A 157 -3.87 -8.85 -3.89
N GLU A 158 -3.37 -7.79 -3.25
CA GLU A 158 -4.00 -7.18 -2.08
C GLU A 158 -4.77 -5.94 -2.50
N ILE A 159 -5.95 -5.74 -1.93
CA ILE A 159 -6.83 -4.62 -2.28
C ILE A 159 -7.04 -3.76 -1.05
N SER A 160 -6.96 -2.43 -1.22
CA SER A 160 -7.36 -1.47 -0.23
C SER A 160 -8.37 -0.48 -0.77
N TYR A 161 -9.17 0.04 0.14
CA TYR A 161 -10.10 1.13 -0.09
C TYR A 161 -9.79 2.23 0.93
N LEU A 162 -9.53 3.44 0.45
CA LEU A 162 -9.36 4.63 1.28
C LEU A 162 -10.42 5.66 0.87
N CYS A 163 -11.18 6.11 1.85
CA CYS A 163 -12.15 7.19 1.70
C CYS A 163 -11.73 8.34 2.62
N GLU A 164 -11.37 9.47 2.04
CA GLU A 164 -11.15 10.71 2.76
C GLU A 164 -12.40 11.57 2.68
N ILE A 165 -12.97 11.94 3.82
CA ILE A 165 -14.10 12.85 3.91
C ILE A 165 -13.59 14.23 4.31
N THR A 166 -13.76 15.20 3.40
CA THR A 166 -13.34 16.58 3.62
C THR A 166 -14.49 17.51 4.09
N LYS A 167 -15.73 17.04 3.94
CA LYS A 167 -16.94 17.70 4.43
C LYS A 167 -18.00 16.65 4.76
N LEU A 168 -18.64 16.77 5.88
CA LEU A 168 -19.80 15.96 6.26
C LEU A 168 -20.86 16.86 6.91
N GLY A 169 -21.91 17.21 6.17
CA GLY A 169 -22.92 18.14 6.62
C GLY A 169 -22.31 19.45 7.11
N ASP A 170 -22.75 19.88 8.27
CA ASP A 170 -22.25 21.07 8.97
C ASP A 170 -21.31 20.72 10.14
N TYR A 171 -20.86 19.48 10.24
CA TYR A 171 -19.94 19.07 11.31
C TYR A 171 -18.57 19.72 11.13
N THR A 172 -18.08 20.29 12.23
CA THR A 172 -16.76 20.95 12.29
C THR A 172 -15.86 20.35 13.37
N ASP A 173 -16.38 19.39 14.13
CA ASP A 173 -15.71 18.72 15.22
C ASP A 173 -15.97 17.22 15.12
N ILE A 174 -14.90 16.43 15.06
CA ILE A 174 -15.00 14.97 14.90
C ILE A 174 -15.55 14.30 16.15
N ASP A 175 -15.21 14.78 17.34
CA ASP A 175 -15.70 14.19 18.59
C ASP A 175 -17.23 14.35 18.72
N VAL A 176 -17.77 15.44 18.19
CA VAL A 176 -19.23 15.63 18.10
C VAL A 176 -19.84 14.68 17.08
N LEU A 177 -19.22 14.57 15.91
CA LEU A 177 -19.65 13.67 14.85
C LEU A 177 -19.64 12.19 15.31
N GLU A 178 -18.57 11.75 15.97
CA GLU A 178 -18.46 10.39 16.52
C GLU A 178 -19.58 10.07 17.53
N LYS A 179 -19.96 11.06 18.30
CA LYS A 179 -21.01 10.91 19.31
C LYS A 179 -22.43 10.90 18.72
N GLU A 180 -22.66 11.72 17.70
CA GLU A 180 -23.99 11.89 17.11
C GLU A 180 -24.28 10.90 15.99
N GLU A 181 -23.27 10.55 15.18
CA GLU A 181 -23.42 9.74 13.97
C GLU A 181 -22.42 8.56 13.89
N PRO A 182 -22.19 7.79 14.97
CA PRO A 182 -21.22 6.69 14.94
C PRO A 182 -21.63 5.60 13.93
N GLY A 183 -22.95 5.34 13.81
CA GLY A 183 -23.49 4.38 12.84
C GLY A 183 -23.15 4.76 11.39
N LEU A 184 -23.25 6.04 11.05
CA LEU A 184 -22.90 6.55 9.72
C LEU A 184 -21.41 6.33 9.41
N LEU A 185 -20.52 6.65 10.35
CA LEU A 185 -19.08 6.42 10.20
C LEU A 185 -18.78 4.94 10.00
N TYR A 186 -19.42 4.09 10.77
CA TYR A 186 -19.32 2.63 10.61
C TYR A 186 -19.81 2.19 9.22
N GLY A 187 -20.97 2.69 8.77
CA GLY A 187 -21.54 2.37 7.45
C GLY A 187 -20.56 2.71 6.30
N ILE A 188 -19.94 3.89 6.36
CA ILE A 188 -18.95 4.32 5.36
C ILE A 188 -17.69 3.45 5.42
N LEU A 189 -17.16 3.18 6.63
CA LEU A 189 -15.97 2.36 6.83
C LEU A 189 -16.19 0.91 6.38
N SER A 190 -17.33 0.32 6.75
CA SER A 190 -17.64 -1.09 6.46
C SER A 190 -18.20 -1.31 5.06
N GLY A 191 -18.82 -0.29 4.48
CA GLY A 191 -19.63 -0.39 3.27
C GLY A 191 -20.98 -1.07 3.54
N ASP A 192 -21.53 -0.91 4.73
CA ASP A 192 -22.79 -1.55 5.14
C ASP A 192 -23.96 -0.58 4.98
N GLU A 193 -24.83 -0.84 3.99
CA GLU A 193 -26.06 -0.06 3.79
C GLU A 193 -27.08 -0.25 4.92
N GLY A 194 -26.96 -1.36 5.65
CA GLY A 194 -27.81 -1.67 6.81
C GLY A 194 -27.25 -1.18 8.15
N TYR A 195 -26.32 -0.24 8.17
CA TYR A 195 -25.62 0.22 9.36
C TYR A 195 -26.53 0.70 10.49
N GLU A 196 -27.73 1.19 10.17
CA GLU A 196 -28.73 1.62 11.15
C GLU A 196 -29.26 0.49 12.03
N PHE A 197 -29.11 -0.77 11.56
CA PHE A 197 -29.53 -1.97 12.29
C PHE A 197 -28.40 -2.63 13.08
N VAL A 198 -27.17 -2.09 12.99
CA VAL A 198 -26.02 -2.63 13.71
C VAL A 198 -26.07 -2.19 15.17
N PRO A 199 -25.93 -3.11 16.15
CA PRO A 199 -25.91 -2.77 17.56
C PRO A 199 -24.79 -1.77 17.88
N GLU A 200 -25.12 -0.75 18.71
CA GLU A 200 -24.20 0.34 19.06
C GLU A 200 -22.85 -0.14 19.60
N HIS A 201 -22.82 -1.18 20.43
CA HIS A 201 -21.57 -1.71 20.98
C HIS A 201 -20.64 -2.28 19.89
N LEU A 202 -21.19 -2.87 18.81
CA LEU A 202 -20.39 -3.35 17.68
C LEU A 202 -19.88 -2.20 16.81
N VAL A 203 -20.68 -1.14 16.65
CA VAL A 203 -20.26 0.08 15.98
C VAL A 203 -19.08 0.69 16.70
N GLN A 204 -19.18 0.85 18.03
CA GLN A 204 -18.11 1.42 18.86
C GLN A 204 -16.84 0.56 18.81
N GLU A 205 -16.97 -0.77 18.99
CA GLU A 205 -15.83 -1.70 18.87
C GLU A 205 -15.06 -1.53 17.55
N ARG A 206 -15.79 -1.32 16.45
CA ARG A 206 -15.17 -1.13 15.13
C ARG A 206 -14.51 0.22 14.96
N LEU A 207 -15.03 1.25 15.57
CA LEU A 207 -14.47 2.61 15.53
C LEU A 207 -13.35 2.84 16.57
N GLU A 208 -13.15 1.92 17.53
CA GLU A 208 -12.04 1.97 18.49
C GLU A 208 -10.66 1.96 17.80
N SER A 209 -10.52 1.25 16.67
CA SER A 209 -9.29 1.27 15.86
C SER A 209 -9.17 2.58 15.11
N SER A 210 -8.85 3.65 15.82
CA SER A 210 -8.73 4.98 15.26
C SER A 210 -7.45 5.67 15.73
N TRP A 211 -6.98 6.62 14.91
CA TRP A 211 -5.89 7.52 15.23
C TRP A 211 -6.25 8.94 14.77
N GLY A 212 -5.88 9.93 15.55
CA GLY A 212 -6.08 11.32 15.21
C GLY A 212 -5.13 12.23 15.95
N SER A 213 -4.49 13.15 15.24
CA SER A 213 -3.55 14.11 15.80
C SER A 213 -4.17 15.50 16.06
N ARG A 214 -5.39 15.73 15.57
CA ARG A 214 -6.09 17.01 15.64
C ARG A 214 -7.61 16.78 15.78
N ASP A 215 -8.34 17.77 16.27
CA ASP A 215 -9.81 17.72 16.44
C ASP A 215 -10.58 17.55 15.12
N PHE A 216 -9.96 17.86 14.00
CA PHE A 216 -10.54 17.80 12.66
C PHE A 216 -9.88 16.71 11.78
N ILE A 217 -9.02 15.88 12.36
CA ILE A 217 -8.37 14.74 11.71
C ILE A 217 -8.59 13.47 12.52
N ARG A 218 -9.17 12.45 11.86
CA ARG A 218 -9.29 11.11 12.41
C ARG A 218 -9.25 10.07 11.30
N ILE A 219 -8.48 9.03 11.48
CA ILE A 219 -8.50 7.86 10.62
C ILE A 219 -9.02 6.66 11.38
N TYR A 220 -9.93 5.92 10.75
CA TYR A 220 -10.41 4.64 11.21
C TYR A 220 -9.94 3.59 10.22
N ALA A 221 -9.61 2.43 10.73
CA ALA A 221 -9.14 1.34 9.90
C ALA A 221 -9.91 0.05 10.18
N SER A 222 -10.28 -0.63 9.11
CA SER A 222 -10.80 -1.98 9.12
C SER A 222 -9.91 -2.87 8.27
N ARG A 223 -10.20 -4.17 8.20
CA ARG A 223 -9.32 -5.15 7.53
C ARG A 223 -8.91 -4.83 6.09
N GLN A 224 -9.70 -4.07 5.34
CA GLN A 224 -9.42 -3.73 3.94
C GLN A 224 -9.82 -2.30 3.58
N ALA A 225 -10.26 -1.51 4.55
CA ALA A 225 -10.76 -0.18 4.32
C ALA A 225 -10.26 0.79 5.39
N PHE A 226 -10.07 2.00 4.93
CA PHE A 226 -9.63 3.13 5.74
C PHE A 226 -10.59 4.29 5.49
N LEU A 227 -11.10 4.86 6.58
CA LEU A 227 -11.91 6.07 6.55
C LEU A 227 -11.09 7.19 7.19
N PHE A 228 -10.72 8.17 6.42
CA PHE A 228 -10.01 9.35 6.88
C PHE A 228 -10.98 10.54 6.94
N LEU A 229 -11.26 11.03 8.14
CA LEU A 229 -11.95 12.30 8.35
C LEU A 229 -10.90 13.41 8.37
N ASN A 230 -11.00 14.29 7.40
CA ASN A 230 -10.16 15.48 7.26
C ASN A 230 -11.10 16.66 7.02
N LEU A 231 -11.77 17.13 8.10
CA LEU A 231 -12.79 18.15 8.03
C LEU A 231 -12.14 19.51 7.73
N LEU A 232 -12.06 19.82 6.44
CA LEU A 232 -11.52 21.07 5.93
C LEU A 232 -12.54 22.21 6.13
N ASN A 233 -12.06 23.46 6.03
CA ASN A 233 -12.89 24.66 6.14
C ASN A 233 -13.57 24.86 7.52
N THR A 234 -13.00 24.30 8.58
CA THR A 234 -13.40 24.61 9.93
C THR A 234 -12.61 25.80 10.46
N PRO A 235 -13.16 26.60 11.40
CA PRO A 235 -12.41 27.70 12.01
C PRO A 235 -11.12 27.24 12.69
N ARG A 236 -11.10 26.02 13.23
CA ARG A 236 -9.91 25.40 13.83
C ARG A 236 -8.88 25.01 12.79
N HIS A 237 -9.32 24.44 11.67
CA HIS A 237 -8.45 24.12 10.54
C HIS A 237 -7.82 25.38 9.95
N GLU A 238 -8.61 26.45 9.74
CA GLU A 238 -8.07 27.75 9.30
C GLU A 238 -7.05 28.36 10.28
N ALA A 239 -7.33 28.26 11.57
CA ALA A 239 -6.40 28.71 12.61
C ALA A 239 -5.10 27.88 12.62
N TYR A 240 -5.21 26.58 12.39
CA TYR A 240 -4.08 25.67 12.25
C TYR A 240 -3.24 26.05 11.03
N LEU A 241 -3.85 26.21 9.85
CA LEU A 241 -3.15 26.63 8.62
C LEU A 241 -2.42 27.97 8.79
N LYS A 242 -3.05 28.96 9.46
CA LYS A 242 -2.40 30.24 9.75
C LYS A 242 -1.18 30.09 10.66
N ARG A 243 -1.19 29.16 11.61
CA ARG A 243 -0.04 28.86 12.46
C ARG A 243 1.04 28.09 11.70
N GLN A 244 0.64 27.15 10.84
CA GLN A 244 1.58 26.39 10.00
C GLN A 244 2.34 27.29 9.03
N THR A 245 1.69 28.27 8.41
CA THR A 245 2.35 29.25 7.55
C THR A 245 3.38 30.10 8.32
N GLN A 246 3.16 30.33 9.61
CA GLN A 246 4.11 31.11 10.45
C GLN A 246 5.28 30.27 10.99
N PHE A 247 5.07 29.00 11.30
CA PHE A 247 6.05 28.12 11.95
C PHE A 247 6.44 26.90 11.12
N GLY A 248 5.57 26.42 10.25
CA GLY A 248 5.75 25.16 9.51
C GLY A 248 6.88 25.19 8.48
N THR A 249 7.15 26.36 7.89
CA THR A 249 8.33 26.59 7.04
C THR A 249 9.66 26.31 7.76
N GLN A 250 9.68 26.42 9.07
CA GLN A 250 10.87 26.13 9.87
C GLN A 250 11.01 24.66 10.28
N ILE A 251 9.88 23.95 10.44
CA ILE A 251 9.87 22.59 10.98
C ILE A 251 9.77 21.54 9.85
N TYR A 252 8.97 21.80 8.82
CA TYR A 252 8.66 20.82 7.77
C TYR A 252 9.05 21.26 6.35
N GLY A 253 9.89 22.28 6.22
CA GLY A 253 10.28 22.80 4.91
C GLY A 253 9.14 23.38 4.09
N GLY A 254 7.98 23.69 4.73
CA GLY A 254 6.81 24.26 4.09
C GLY A 254 5.73 23.24 3.70
N CYS A 255 5.99 21.96 3.84
CA CYS A 255 5.01 20.89 3.57
C CYS A 255 4.47 20.31 4.86
N ASP A 256 3.15 20.40 5.04
CA ASP A 256 2.46 19.56 6.01
C ASP A 256 1.95 18.32 5.29
N PRO A 257 2.43 17.11 5.62
CA PRO A 257 2.05 15.89 4.93
C PRO A 257 0.56 15.56 5.08
N TYR A 258 -0.14 16.18 6.05
CA TYR A 258 -1.55 15.98 6.28
C TYR A 258 -2.45 17.01 5.58
N PHE A 259 -1.90 18.14 5.13
CA PHE A 259 -2.68 19.28 4.63
C PHE A 259 -2.25 19.77 3.27
N TYR A 260 -1.54 18.97 2.51
CA TYR A 260 -1.17 19.37 1.19
C TYR A 260 -2.42 19.60 0.33
N MET A 261 -2.64 20.84 -0.07
CA MET A 261 -3.73 21.29 -0.92
C MET A 261 -3.16 21.99 -2.15
N GLY A 262 -2.43 21.25 -2.97
CA GLY A 262 -1.99 21.72 -4.28
C GLY A 262 -2.98 21.33 -5.39
N GLU A 263 -2.80 21.89 -6.59
CA GLU A 263 -3.45 21.41 -7.81
C GLU A 263 -2.89 20.03 -8.17
N CYS A 264 -3.39 19.00 -7.52
CA CYS A 264 -2.94 17.62 -7.65
C CYS A 264 -3.99 16.77 -8.34
N PRO A 265 -3.59 15.90 -9.28
CA PRO A 265 -4.48 14.85 -9.75
C PRO A 265 -4.85 13.86 -8.64
N LEU A 266 -4.01 13.73 -7.58
CA LEU A 266 -4.37 12.97 -6.40
C LEU A 266 -5.28 13.78 -5.50
N THR A 267 -6.46 13.28 -5.31
CA THR A 267 -7.48 13.92 -4.46
C THR A 267 -7.35 13.53 -3.00
N VAL A 268 -6.66 12.42 -2.70
CA VAL A 268 -6.48 11.89 -1.35
C VAL A 268 -5.21 12.45 -0.71
N ASN A 269 -5.25 12.69 0.59
CA ASN A 269 -4.10 13.16 1.35
C ASN A 269 -2.89 12.22 1.24
N HIS A 270 -1.74 12.77 0.86
CA HIS A 270 -0.54 11.99 0.55
C HIS A 270 0.04 11.28 1.76
N GLY A 271 0.10 11.93 2.92
CA GLY A 271 0.69 11.33 4.12
C GLY A 271 -0.07 10.09 4.58
N ILE A 272 -1.39 10.15 4.50
CA ILE A 272 -2.26 9.01 4.82
C ILE A 272 -2.14 7.93 3.73
N LEU A 273 -2.13 8.32 2.45
CA LEU A 273 -1.96 7.39 1.34
C LEU A 273 -0.66 6.59 1.49
N PHE A 274 0.46 7.25 1.75
CA PHE A 274 1.75 6.57 1.94
C PHE A 274 1.74 5.62 3.12
N SER A 275 1.17 6.02 4.26
CA SER A 275 1.06 5.14 5.43
C SER A 275 0.24 3.89 5.12
N VAL A 276 -0.86 4.04 4.40
CA VAL A 276 -1.68 2.92 3.93
C VAL A 276 -0.93 2.05 2.93
N GLU A 277 -0.23 2.65 1.96
CA GLU A 277 0.57 1.92 0.96
C GLU A 277 1.61 1.03 1.62
N PHE A 278 2.39 1.53 2.59
CA PHE A 278 3.40 0.74 3.29
C PHE A 278 2.81 -0.44 4.06
N VAL A 279 1.71 -0.22 4.75
CA VAL A 279 1.03 -1.30 5.48
C VAL A 279 0.47 -2.35 4.52
N MET A 280 -0.10 -1.94 3.39
CA MET A 280 -0.62 -2.86 2.38
C MET A 280 0.49 -3.60 1.63
N MET A 281 1.63 -2.96 1.37
CA MET A 281 2.81 -3.63 0.84
C MET A 281 3.32 -4.72 1.77
N LEU A 282 3.38 -4.44 3.07
CA LEU A 282 3.78 -5.44 4.06
C LEU A 282 2.81 -6.63 4.05
N LYS A 283 1.51 -6.37 3.96
CA LYS A 283 0.49 -7.40 3.86
C LYS A 283 0.65 -8.25 2.60
N ALA A 284 0.91 -7.64 1.44
CA ALA A 284 1.18 -8.34 0.18
C ALA A 284 2.40 -9.26 0.29
N LEU A 285 3.51 -8.77 0.87
CA LEU A 285 4.72 -9.57 1.10
C LEU A 285 4.48 -10.74 2.05
N ILE A 286 3.71 -10.53 3.11
CA ILE A 286 3.35 -11.60 4.06
C ILE A 286 2.56 -12.71 3.34
N ASN A 287 1.59 -12.34 2.51
CA ASN A 287 0.83 -13.32 1.75
C ASN A 287 1.68 -14.05 0.71
N GLU A 288 2.66 -13.37 0.12
CA GLU A 288 3.66 -14.04 -0.73
C GLU A 288 4.47 -15.09 0.05
N VAL A 289 4.90 -14.81 1.28
CA VAL A 289 5.57 -15.80 2.16
C VAL A 289 4.69 -17.02 2.40
N LEU A 290 3.43 -16.81 2.75
CA LEU A 290 2.49 -17.89 3.02
C LEU A 290 2.22 -18.74 1.78
N THR A 291 2.08 -18.12 0.62
CA THR A 291 1.92 -18.80 -0.67
C THR A 291 3.17 -19.60 -1.02
N PHE A 292 4.35 -18.98 -0.87
CA PHE A 292 5.63 -19.63 -1.12
C PHE A 292 5.81 -20.90 -0.26
N GLN A 293 5.43 -20.86 1.01
CA GLN A 293 5.50 -22.02 1.89
C GLN A 293 4.58 -23.17 1.44
N THR A 294 3.33 -22.84 1.07
CA THR A 294 2.35 -23.85 0.64
C THR A 294 2.72 -24.52 -0.67
N GLU A 295 3.27 -23.81 -1.61
CA GLU A 295 3.71 -24.35 -2.90
C GLU A 295 4.96 -25.21 -2.78
N HIS A 296 5.89 -24.83 -1.91
CA HIS A 296 7.18 -25.52 -1.78
C HIS A 296 7.14 -26.72 -0.86
N SER A 297 6.15 -26.81 0.03
CA SER A 297 5.93 -28.04 0.81
C SER A 297 5.52 -29.24 -0.08
N LYS A 298 4.98 -28.98 -1.28
CA LYS A 298 4.49 -30.01 -2.21
C LYS A 298 5.54 -30.51 -3.21
N LYS A 299 6.64 -29.78 -3.44
CA LYS A 299 7.64 -30.14 -4.47
C LYS A 299 8.90 -30.76 -3.85
N LYS A 300 9.05 -32.07 -3.98
CA LYS A 300 10.29 -32.79 -3.65
C LYS A 300 11.38 -32.47 -4.70
N PHE A 301 12.52 -31.98 -4.28
CA PHE A 301 13.82 -31.97 -4.96
C PHE A 301 14.12 -31.01 -6.15
N SER A 302 13.23 -30.26 -6.74
CA SER A 302 13.65 -29.37 -7.82
C SER A 302 14.05 -27.97 -7.34
N SER A 303 15.30 -27.65 -7.49
CA SER A 303 15.95 -26.34 -7.34
C SER A 303 16.07 -25.75 -5.93
N TYR A 304 16.78 -26.46 -5.08
CA TYR A 304 17.23 -26.01 -3.76
C TYR A 304 17.81 -24.59 -3.78
N TYR A 305 18.71 -24.29 -4.72
CA TYR A 305 19.30 -22.96 -4.84
C TYR A 305 18.30 -21.85 -5.16
N ARG A 306 17.28 -22.12 -5.98
CA ARG A 306 16.22 -21.16 -6.25
C ARG A 306 15.39 -20.86 -5.01
N ARG A 307 15.14 -21.89 -4.17
CA ARG A 307 14.42 -21.71 -2.90
C ARG A 307 15.20 -20.82 -1.94
N ILE A 308 16.52 -21.06 -1.78
CA ILE A 308 17.38 -20.23 -0.94
C ILE A 308 17.38 -18.79 -1.43
N SER A 309 17.60 -18.58 -2.72
CA SER A 309 17.64 -17.23 -3.30
C SER A 309 16.31 -16.50 -3.12
N ALA A 310 15.19 -17.16 -3.41
CA ALA A 310 13.85 -16.57 -3.25
C ALA A 310 13.53 -16.26 -1.78
N THR A 311 13.88 -17.15 -0.84
CA THR A 311 13.67 -16.90 0.60
C THR A 311 14.49 -15.71 1.08
N ARG A 312 15.76 -15.60 0.68
CA ARG A 312 16.62 -14.47 1.03
C ARG A 312 16.10 -13.16 0.46
N GLU A 313 15.65 -13.20 -0.79
CA GLU A 313 15.09 -12.02 -1.46
C GLU A 313 13.82 -11.55 -0.75
N LEU A 314 12.91 -12.47 -0.47
CA LEU A 314 11.66 -12.17 0.24
C LEU A 314 11.91 -11.62 1.64
N ARG A 315 12.85 -12.22 2.37
CA ARG A 315 13.29 -11.68 3.68
C ARG A 315 13.83 -10.27 3.56
N ARG A 316 14.67 -10.00 2.56
CA ARG A 316 15.23 -8.67 2.32
C ARG A 316 14.14 -7.63 2.09
N LYS A 317 13.15 -7.96 1.24
CA LYS A 317 12.00 -7.09 0.95
C LYS A 317 11.20 -6.78 2.21
N ILE A 318 10.87 -7.79 3.01
CA ILE A 318 10.10 -7.63 4.25
C ILE A 318 10.86 -6.77 5.25
N ILE A 319 12.15 -7.03 5.49
CA ILE A 319 12.95 -6.25 6.42
C ILE A 319 12.99 -4.79 6.00
N LYS A 320 13.16 -4.49 4.71
CA LYS A 320 13.19 -3.12 4.21
C LYS A 320 11.87 -2.38 4.42
N VAL A 321 10.73 -3.03 4.18
CA VAL A 321 9.42 -2.42 4.43
C VAL A 321 9.17 -2.23 5.93
N LEU A 322 9.49 -3.23 6.75
CA LEU A 322 9.38 -3.14 8.22
C LEU A 322 10.26 -2.00 8.77
N GLU A 323 11.50 -1.90 8.29
CA GLU A 323 12.40 -0.83 8.69
C GLU A 323 11.81 0.57 8.44
N LYS A 324 11.08 0.75 7.34
CA LYS A 324 10.39 1.99 7.03
C LYS A 324 9.20 2.25 7.94
N VAL A 325 8.42 1.23 8.25
CA VAL A 325 7.25 1.35 9.13
C VAL A 325 7.68 1.58 10.60
N GLU A 326 8.75 0.92 11.06
CA GLU A 326 9.21 0.97 12.44
C GLU A 326 10.13 2.18 12.74
N ARG A 327 10.87 2.68 11.74
CA ARG A 327 11.89 3.75 11.92
C ARG A 327 11.46 5.10 11.38
N THR A 328 10.18 5.39 11.37
CA THR A 328 9.76 6.73 11.02
C THR A 328 10.20 7.71 12.12
N GLU A 329 10.91 8.76 11.73
CA GLU A 329 11.36 9.80 12.66
C GLU A 329 10.22 10.70 13.16
N ILE A 330 9.06 10.58 12.53
CA ILE A 330 7.88 11.35 12.87
C ILE A 330 7.01 10.52 13.80
N SER A 331 6.93 10.91 15.07
CA SER A 331 6.17 10.19 16.09
C SER A 331 4.71 9.96 15.68
N GLU A 332 4.07 10.97 15.09
CA GLU A 332 2.67 10.88 14.64
C GLU A 332 2.46 9.83 13.54
N ILE A 333 3.39 9.73 12.58
CA ILE A 333 3.34 8.70 11.53
C ILE A 333 3.65 7.32 12.11
N GLY A 334 4.55 7.25 13.09
CA GLY A 334 4.84 6.01 13.82
C GLY A 334 3.62 5.48 14.55
N GLU A 335 2.89 6.34 15.25
CA GLU A 335 1.63 6.00 15.93
C GLU A 335 0.55 5.57 14.94
N LEU A 336 0.38 6.31 13.84
CA LEU A 336 -0.54 5.96 12.76
C LEU A 336 -0.19 4.59 12.17
N SER A 337 1.06 4.36 11.83
CA SER A 337 1.53 3.08 11.27
C SER A 337 1.31 1.94 12.24
N ALA A 338 1.58 2.13 13.53
CA ALA A 338 1.33 1.14 14.56
C ALA A 338 -0.17 0.77 14.66
N MET A 339 -1.05 1.77 14.66
CA MET A 339 -2.49 1.55 14.64
C MET A 339 -2.94 0.78 13.38
N LEU A 340 -2.42 1.18 12.20
CA LEU A 340 -2.74 0.51 10.94
C LEU A 340 -2.27 -0.96 10.95
N LEU A 341 -1.08 -1.27 11.46
CA LEU A 341 -0.58 -2.63 11.59
C LEU A 341 -1.48 -3.50 12.48
N VAL A 342 -1.96 -2.94 13.58
CA VAL A 342 -2.89 -3.65 14.49
C VAL A 342 -4.23 -3.89 13.81
N SER A 343 -4.83 -2.86 13.19
CA SER A 343 -6.14 -2.96 12.55
C SER A 343 -6.17 -3.93 11.37
N GLN A 344 -5.05 -4.06 10.66
CA GLN A 344 -4.87 -5.02 9.57
C GLN A 344 -4.51 -6.43 10.05
N HIS A 345 -4.43 -6.66 11.36
CA HIS A 345 -3.96 -7.90 11.96
C HIS A 345 -2.53 -8.31 11.52
N ILE A 346 -1.72 -7.33 11.12
CA ILE A 346 -0.36 -7.57 10.66
C ILE A 346 0.60 -7.68 11.84
N ALA A 347 0.43 -6.90 12.90
CA ALA A 347 1.34 -6.90 14.06
C ALA A 347 1.60 -8.30 14.63
N PRO A 348 0.58 -9.13 14.93
CA PRO A 348 0.83 -10.50 15.39
C PRO A 348 1.42 -11.40 14.29
N ILE A 349 1.19 -11.09 13.01
CA ILE A 349 1.71 -11.87 11.88
C ILE A 349 3.18 -11.54 11.62
N VAL A 350 3.63 -10.31 11.90
CA VAL A 350 5.03 -9.90 11.76
C VAL A 350 5.94 -10.80 12.59
N ASP A 351 5.58 -11.08 13.83
CA ASP A 351 6.35 -11.98 14.68
C ASP A 351 6.30 -13.44 14.17
N GLN A 352 5.14 -13.87 13.67
CA GLN A 352 5.03 -15.17 13.00
C GLN A 352 5.87 -15.22 11.73
N VAL A 353 5.90 -14.16 10.94
CA VAL A 353 6.74 -14.08 9.72
C VAL A 353 8.22 -14.10 10.08
N LYS A 354 8.64 -13.35 11.12
CA LYS A 354 10.02 -13.44 11.64
C LYS A 354 10.37 -14.89 12.03
N TYR A 355 9.48 -15.53 12.78
CA TYR A 355 9.63 -16.93 13.17
C TYR A 355 9.63 -17.89 11.97
N LEU A 356 8.74 -17.69 11.00
CA LEU A 356 8.69 -18.48 9.77
C LEU A 356 9.95 -18.31 8.91
N LEU A 357 10.49 -17.10 8.85
CA LEU A 357 11.77 -16.82 8.17
C LEU A 357 12.93 -17.52 8.89
N GLU A 358 12.94 -17.55 10.22
CA GLU A 358 13.92 -18.28 11.01
C GLU A 358 13.80 -19.81 10.80
N LEU A 359 12.59 -20.35 10.76
CA LEU A 359 12.34 -21.76 10.42
C LEU A 359 12.83 -22.10 9.01
N LEU A 360 12.52 -21.25 8.02
CA LEU A 360 13.01 -21.44 6.66
C LEU A 360 14.55 -21.40 6.59
N GLU A 361 15.20 -20.55 7.36
CA GLU A 361 16.67 -20.54 7.47
C GLU A 361 17.21 -21.80 8.18
N GLY A 362 16.52 -22.25 9.22
CA GLY A 362 16.83 -23.51 9.90
C GLY A 362 16.73 -24.71 8.97
N ASP A 363 15.63 -24.82 8.23
CA ASP A 363 15.43 -25.86 7.22
C ASP A 363 16.48 -25.79 6.10
N LEU A 364 16.82 -24.59 5.64
CA LEU A 364 17.86 -24.36 4.66
C LEU A 364 19.25 -24.79 5.18
N THR A 365 19.53 -24.52 6.47
CA THR A 365 20.78 -24.91 7.12
C THR A 365 20.88 -26.45 7.28
N LEU A 366 19.76 -27.10 7.63
CA LEU A 366 19.66 -28.55 7.70
C LEU A 366 19.90 -29.21 6.33
N VAL A 367 19.22 -28.74 5.30
CA VAL A 367 19.41 -29.27 3.94
C VAL A 367 20.82 -29.00 3.41
N TYR A 368 21.44 -27.85 3.81
CA TYR A 368 22.84 -27.57 3.47
C TYR A 368 23.81 -28.56 4.18
N SER A 369 23.52 -28.84 5.44
CA SER A 369 24.26 -29.86 6.23
C SER A 369 24.13 -31.26 5.64
N GLU A 370 22.90 -31.68 5.28
CA GLU A 370 22.66 -32.98 4.65
C GLU A 370 23.39 -33.13 3.31
N ARG A 371 23.38 -32.07 2.50
CA ARG A 371 24.09 -32.03 1.22
C ARG A 371 25.60 -32.07 1.42
N ASN A 372 26.13 -31.31 2.36
CA ASN A 372 27.55 -31.36 2.70
C ASN A 372 27.96 -32.77 3.15
N ASN A 373 27.15 -33.42 3.97
CA ASN A 373 27.37 -34.80 4.40
C ASN A 373 27.30 -35.75 3.20
N LEU A 374 26.37 -35.55 2.27
CA LEU A 374 26.28 -36.37 1.05
C LEU A 374 27.50 -36.18 0.14
N LEU A 375 27.98 -34.94 -0.04
CA LEU A 375 29.21 -34.65 -0.80
C LEU A 375 30.44 -35.28 -0.13
N VAL A 376 30.56 -35.16 1.19
CA VAL A 376 31.64 -35.79 1.93
C VAL A 376 31.56 -37.31 1.78
N THR A 377 30.38 -37.90 1.84
CA THR A 377 30.17 -39.33 1.64
C THR A 377 30.58 -39.76 0.22
N ILE A 378 30.16 -39.03 -0.81
CA ILE A 378 30.56 -39.30 -2.23
C ILE A 378 32.08 -39.19 -2.39
N LEU A 379 32.70 -38.13 -1.86
CA LEU A 379 34.15 -37.95 -1.93
C LEU A 379 34.91 -39.06 -1.18
N THR A 380 34.37 -39.50 -0.06
CA THR A 380 34.94 -40.62 0.71
C THR A 380 34.86 -41.92 -0.09
N VAL A 381 33.71 -42.23 -0.69
CA VAL A 381 33.53 -43.41 -1.53
C VAL A 381 34.45 -43.35 -2.77
N LEU A 382 34.55 -42.20 -3.43
CA LEU A 382 35.47 -42.00 -4.56
C LEU A 382 36.93 -42.16 -4.12
N GLY A 383 37.31 -41.63 -2.97
CA GLY A 383 38.64 -41.80 -2.39
C GLY A 383 38.97 -43.27 -2.10
N LEU A 384 38.02 -44.03 -1.53
CA LEU A 384 38.17 -45.47 -1.29
C LEU A 384 38.29 -46.26 -2.61
N LEU A 385 37.50 -45.92 -3.64
CA LEU A 385 37.59 -46.55 -4.94
C LEU A 385 38.95 -46.28 -5.64
N LEU A 386 39.45 -45.05 -5.53
CA LEU A 386 40.78 -44.70 -6.06
C LEU A 386 41.91 -45.43 -5.29
N ALA A 387 41.83 -45.53 -3.98
CA ALA A 387 42.80 -46.27 -3.18
C ALA A 387 42.76 -47.76 -3.53
N PHE A 388 41.60 -48.36 -3.69
CA PHE A 388 41.44 -49.74 -4.15
C PHE A 388 42.01 -49.95 -5.56
N TRP A 389 41.79 -49.02 -6.46
CA TRP A 389 42.36 -49.05 -7.83
C TRP A 389 43.87 -48.95 -7.82
N GLN A 390 44.45 -48.12 -6.94
CA GLN A 390 45.91 -48.02 -6.79
C GLN A 390 46.53 -49.32 -6.24
N ILE A 391 45.86 -49.99 -5.32
CA ILE A 391 46.28 -51.27 -4.80
C ILE A 391 46.26 -52.34 -5.91
N LEU A 392 45.20 -52.36 -6.72
CA LEU A 392 45.08 -53.31 -7.84
C LEU A 392 46.15 -53.10 -8.93
N LEU A 393 46.60 -51.86 -9.14
CA LEU A 393 47.65 -51.54 -10.08
C LEU A 393 49.08 -51.82 -9.53
N ALA A 394 49.23 -52.00 -8.23
CA ALA A 394 50.50 -52.27 -7.57
C ALA A 394 50.79 -53.77 -7.45
N PHE A 395 49.81 -54.65 -7.72
CA PHE A 395 49.94 -56.08 -7.85
C PHE A 395 49.88 -56.49 -9.32
#